data_ad278ec06e392cb4b461c3cca9ae5e2f
#
_entry.id   ad278ec06e392cb4b461c3cca9ae5e2f
#
_cell.length_a   1.000
_cell.length_b   1.000
_cell.length_c   1.000
_cell.angle_alpha   90.00
_cell.angle_beta   90.00
_cell.angle_gamma   90.00
#
_symmetry.space_group_name_H-M   'P 1'
#
loop_
_entity.id
_entity.type
_entity.pdbx_description
1 polymer ?
#
loop_
_entity_poly.entity_id
_entity_poly.type
_entity_poly.pdbx_seq_one_letter_code
_entity_poly.pdbx_strand_id
1 'polypeptide(L)'
;MVETFHHNRFTICKLPRQSGKSTTIISYLIHYVIFNETVNVAILANKAATARDLLGRFQLAYEHLPDWLQQGVMNWNKGSLELENGSKIIAASTSASAVRGGSYNIIFLDEFAFIPSNIAEQFFSSVYPTITAGQTSKVIMVSTPHGMNMFYKMWTDAVNDKNNFIPIEVSWQEVPGRDEEWKEETIRNTSEQ
;
A
#
# COMPACT_ATOMS: atom_id res chain seq x y z
N MET A 1 -0.91 12.61 -2.73
CA MET A 1 -0.47 11.21 -2.44
C MET A 1 0.94 10.92 -2.95
N VAL A 2 1.21 10.98 -4.26
CA VAL A 2 2.53 10.59 -4.81
C VAL A 2 3.68 11.41 -4.20
N GLU A 3 3.56 12.72 -4.16
CA GLU A 3 4.56 13.60 -3.51
C GLU A 3 4.78 13.23 -2.04
N THR A 4 3.70 12.95 -1.31
CA THR A 4 3.80 12.55 0.10
C THR A 4 4.55 11.22 0.25
N PHE A 5 4.28 10.23 -0.60
CA PHE A 5 5.02 8.97 -0.63
C PHE A 5 6.49 9.18 -0.96
N HIS A 6 6.78 10.11 -1.87
CA HIS A 6 8.15 10.38 -2.29
C HIS A 6 8.97 11.04 -1.18
N HIS A 7 8.43 12.04 -0.51
CA HIS A 7 9.16 12.85 0.47
C HIS A 7 9.12 12.30 1.90
N ASN A 8 8.20 11.40 2.22
CA ASN A 8 8.05 10.89 3.58
C ASN A 8 8.33 9.39 3.67
N ARG A 9 8.83 8.97 4.83
CA ARG A 9 9.12 7.56 5.11
C ARG A 9 7.87 6.78 5.51
N PHE A 10 6.99 7.39 6.27
CA PHE A 10 5.80 6.76 6.82
C PHE A 10 4.56 7.55 6.39
N THR A 11 3.65 6.88 5.69
CA THR A 11 2.41 7.50 5.23
C THR A 11 1.23 6.58 5.55
N ILE A 12 0.16 7.15 6.10
CA ILE A 12 -1.09 6.45 6.37
C ILE A 12 -2.23 7.14 5.61
N CYS A 13 -2.97 6.37 4.81
CA CYS A 13 -4.01 6.90 3.94
C CYS A 13 -5.38 6.33 4.31
N LYS A 14 -6.31 7.20 4.69
CA LYS A 14 -7.72 6.89 4.88
C LYS A 14 -8.50 7.31 3.64
N LEU A 15 -8.89 6.33 2.82
CA LEU A 15 -9.46 6.57 1.50
C LEU A 15 -10.76 5.79 1.31
N PRO A 16 -11.75 6.34 0.58
CA PRO A 16 -12.96 5.60 0.25
C PRO A 16 -12.68 4.49 -0.76
N ARG A 17 -13.61 3.56 -0.89
CA ARG A 17 -13.56 2.53 -1.95
C ARG A 17 -13.64 3.20 -3.32
N GLN A 18 -13.01 2.59 -4.35
CA GLN A 18 -13.04 3.05 -5.75
C GLN A 18 -12.57 4.51 -5.95
N SER A 19 -11.63 4.98 -5.12
CA SER A 19 -11.02 6.31 -5.22
C SER A 19 -9.73 6.35 -6.08
N GLY A 20 -9.44 5.30 -6.84
CA GLY A 20 -8.20 5.21 -7.60
C GLY A 20 -6.94 4.87 -6.78
N LYS A 21 -7.08 4.56 -5.49
CA LYS A 21 -5.96 4.30 -4.57
C LYS A 21 -4.95 3.30 -5.11
N SER A 22 -5.41 2.14 -5.56
CA SER A 22 -4.53 1.07 -6.07
C SER A 22 -3.76 1.52 -7.31
N THR A 23 -4.41 2.23 -8.24
CA THR A 23 -3.78 2.77 -9.44
C THR A 23 -2.67 3.77 -9.09
N THR A 24 -2.95 4.71 -8.18
CA THR A 24 -1.97 5.71 -7.75
C THR A 24 -0.74 5.06 -7.11
N ILE A 25 -0.95 4.05 -6.25
CA ILE A 25 0.15 3.35 -5.57
C ILE A 25 0.96 2.53 -6.56
N ILE A 26 0.31 1.76 -7.43
CA ILE A 26 1.00 0.98 -8.47
C ILE A 26 1.84 1.88 -9.37
N SER A 27 1.31 3.02 -9.80
CA SER A 27 2.06 3.99 -10.60
C SER A 27 3.30 4.52 -9.86
N TYR A 28 3.16 4.81 -8.56
CA TYR A 28 4.29 5.20 -7.73
C TYR A 28 5.33 4.09 -7.58
N LEU A 29 4.91 2.85 -7.33
CA LEU A 29 5.81 1.70 -7.21
C LEU A 29 6.56 1.42 -8.52
N ILE A 30 5.89 1.50 -9.67
CA ILE A 30 6.52 1.36 -10.99
C ILE A 30 7.61 2.40 -11.17
N HIS A 31 7.26 3.68 -10.95
CA HIS A 31 8.24 4.75 -11.01
C HIS A 31 9.43 4.50 -10.09
N TYR A 32 9.17 4.13 -8.84
CA TYR A 32 10.23 3.91 -7.85
C TYR A 32 11.17 2.77 -8.25
N VAL A 33 10.63 1.66 -8.74
CA VAL A 33 11.41 0.47 -9.12
C VAL A 33 12.21 0.66 -10.42
N ILE A 34 11.68 1.45 -11.37
CA ILE A 34 12.36 1.70 -12.65
C ILE A 34 13.53 2.67 -12.48
N PHE A 35 13.34 3.71 -11.67
CA PHE A 35 14.33 4.78 -11.53
C PHE A 35 15.29 4.61 -10.35
N ASN A 36 15.21 3.48 -9.62
CA ASN A 36 16.16 3.11 -8.58
C ASN A 36 16.62 1.66 -8.77
N GLU A 37 17.88 1.40 -8.52
CA GLU A 37 18.48 0.07 -8.62
C GLU A 37 18.38 -0.70 -7.30
N THR A 38 18.33 -2.02 -7.36
CA THR A 38 18.34 -2.95 -6.21
C THR A 38 17.28 -2.67 -5.15
N VAL A 39 16.09 -2.25 -5.60
CA VAL A 39 14.96 -1.92 -4.71
C VAL A 39 14.15 -3.16 -4.38
N ASN A 40 13.93 -3.40 -3.09
CA ASN A 40 13.04 -4.46 -2.61
C ASN A 40 11.71 -3.86 -2.15
N VAL A 41 10.62 -4.33 -2.73
CA VAL A 41 9.24 -3.90 -2.41
C VAL A 41 8.43 -5.09 -1.90
N ALA A 42 7.73 -4.91 -0.78
CA ALA A 42 6.73 -5.86 -0.31
C ALA A 42 5.33 -5.27 -0.47
N ILE A 43 4.48 -5.93 -1.25
CA ILE A 43 3.05 -5.65 -1.35
C ILE A 43 2.32 -6.61 -0.42
N LEU A 44 1.74 -6.09 0.65
CA LEU A 44 1.06 -6.86 1.67
C LEU A 44 -0.41 -6.47 1.76
N ALA A 45 -1.29 -7.45 1.86
CA ALA A 45 -2.72 -7.25 2.03
C ALA A 45 -3.30 -8.21 3.08
N ASN A 46 -4.55 -8.04 3.46
CA ASN A 46 -5.23 -8.93 4.39
C ASN A 46 -5.30 -10.40 3.87
N LYS A 47 -5.32 -10.57 2.55
CA LYS A 47 -5.30 -11.89 1.88
C LYS A 47 -4.22 -11.93 0.81
N ALA A 48 -3.55 -13.08 0.68
CA ALA A 48 -2.54 -13.29 -0.35
C ALA A 48 -3.10 -13.11 -1.78
N ALA A 49 -4.37 -13.46 -2.01
CA ALA A 49 -5.03 -13.24 -3.30
C ALA A 49 -5.10 -11.75 -3.66
N THR A 50 -5.47 -10.89 -2.71
CA THR A 50 -5.51 -9.43 -2.90
C THR A 50 -4.13 -8.85 -3.21
N ALA A 51 -3.10 -9.30 -2.49
CA ALA A 51 -1.73 -8.86 -2.75
C ALA A 51 -1.24 -9.28 -4.16
N ARG A 52 -1.56 -10.51 -4.58
CA ARG A 52 -1.25 -10.99 -5.94
C ARG A 52 -2.00 -10.23 -7.03
N ASP A 53 -3.23 -9.83 -6.76
CA ASP A 53 -4.03 -8.99 -7.67
C ASP A 53 -3.37 -7.63 -7.89
N LEU A 54 -2.84 -7.03 -6.82
CA LEU A 54 -2.08 -5.77 -6.91
C LEU A 54 -0.76 -5.96 -7.69
N LEU A 55 -0.05 -7.05 -7.47
CA LEU A 55 1.14 -7.39 -8.26
C LEU A 55 0.77 -7.62 -9.72
N GLY A 56 -0.34 -8.30 -10.02
CA GLY A 56 -0.83 -8.48 -11.39
C GLY A 56 -1.15 -7.15 -12.08
N ARG A 57 -1.71 -6.18 -11.36
CA ARG A 57 -1.91 -4.81 -11.89
C ARG A 57 -0.60 -4.08 -12.13
N PHE A 58 0.38 -4.26 -11.26
CA PHE A 58 1.74 -3.76 -11.48
C PHE A 58 2.33 -4.36 -12.76
N GLN A 59 2.24 -5.68 -12.92
CA GLN A 59 2.75 -6.40 -14.09
C GLN A 59 2.08 -5.89 -15.38
N LEU A 60 0.76 -5.79 -15.39
CA LEU A 60 0.01 -5.27 -16.52
C LEU A 60 0.43 -3.84 -16.89
N ALA A 61 0.54 -2.95 -15.90
CA ALA A 61 0.95 -1.58 -16.13
C ALA A 61 2.41 -1.49 -16.61
N TYR A 62 3.28 -2.37 -16.12
CA TYR A 62 4.67 -2.48 -16.57
C TYR A 62 4.77 -2.90 -18.05
N GLU A 63 3.99 -3.88 -18.47
CA GLU A 63 3.92 -4.35 -19.88
C GLU A 63 3.43 -3.26 -20.84
N HIS A 64 2.70 -2.25 -20.37
CA HIS A 64 2.23 -1.11 -21.16
C HIS A 64 3.19 0.08 -21.18
N LEU A 65 4.31 -0.01 -20.49
CA LEU A 65 5.35 1.03 -20.60
C LEU A 65 6.01 1.00 -21.97
N PRO A 66 6.47 2.14 -22.48
CA PRO A 66 7.32 2.16 -23.66
C PRO A 66 8.56 1.28 -23.46
N ASP A 67 9.00 0.58 -24.52
CA ASP A 67 10.11 -0.38 -24.47
C ASP A 67 11.39 0.21 -23.86
N TRP A 68 11.66 1.49 -24.09
CA TRP A 68 12.82 2.18 -23.57
C TRP A 68 12.79 2.45 -22.05
N LEU A 69 11.62 2.30 -21.41
CA LEU A 69 11.46 2.36 -19.96
C LEU A 69 11.43 0.97 -19.30
N GLN A 70 11.20 -0.09 -20.07
CA GLN A 70 11.15 -1.44 -19.54
C GLN A 70 12.56 -1.94 -19.24
N GLN A 71 12.76 -2.41 -18.02
CA GLN A 71 13.96 -3.16 -17.62
C GLN A 71 13.79 -4.62 -18.06
N GLY A 72 14.89 -5.33 -18.28
CA GLY A 72 14.81 -6.78 -18.48
C GLY A 72 14.22 -7.51 -17.26
N VAL A 73 13.58 -8.64 -17.49
CA VAL A 73 12.87 -9.40 -16.46
C VAL A 73 13.59 -10.70 -16.16
N MET A 74 14.01 -10.88 -14.91
CA MET A 74 14.68 -12.09 -14.41
C MET A 74 13.69 -13.12 -13.85
N ASN A 75 12.62 -12.67 -13.21
CA ASN A 75 11.57 -13.53 -12.66
C ASN A 75 10.21 -12.84 -12.79
N TRP A 76 9.21 -13.61 -13.25
CA TRP A 76 7.86 -13.13 -13.46
C TRP A 76 6.84 -14.19 -13.08
N ASN A 77 6.29 -14.09 -11.88
CA ASN A 77 5.27 -15.01 -11.44
C ASN A 77 4.17 -14.31 -10.61
N LYS A 78 3.15 -15.06 -10.19
CA LYS A 78 1.99 -14.51 -9.48
C LYS A 78 2.31 -13.96 -8.07
N GLY A 79 3.44 -14.31 -7.51
CA GLY A 79 3.80 -13.92 -6.13
C GLY A 79 5.04 -13.05 -6.05
N SER A 80 5.82 -12.97 -7.13
CA SER A 80 7.04 -12.16 -7.17
C SER A 80 7.43 -11.73 -8.57
N LEU A 81 8.15 -10.63 -8.64
CA LEU A 81 8.77 -10.07 -9.83
C LEU A 81 10.21 -9.69 -9.51
N GLU A 82 11.14 -9.96 -10.42
CA GLU A 82 12.53 -9.52 -10.33
C GLU A 82 12.98 -8.93 -11.67
N LEU A 83 13.58 -7.75 -11.63
CA LEU A 83 14.07 -7.03 -12.81
C LEU A 83 15.60 -7.11 -12.90
N GLU A 84 16.15 -6.90 -14.10
CA GLU A 84 17.60 -6.94 -14.35
C GLU A 84 18.37 -5.86 -13.57
N ASN A 85 17.72 -4.74 -13.22
CA ASN A 85 18.32 -3.72 -12.35
C ASN A 85 18.47 -4.17 -10.88
N GLY A 86 18.19 -5.44 -10.58
CA GLY A 86 18.26 -6.03 -9.24
C GLY A 86 17.05 -5.75 -8.35
N SER A 87 16.05 -5.04 -8.85
CA SER A 87 14.85 -4.73 -8.07
C SER A 87 13.90 -5.93 -7.98
N LYS A 88 13.33 -6.14 -6.78
CA LYS A 88 12.42 -7.24 -6.47
C LYS A 88 11.13 -6.77 -5.85
N ILE A 89 10.04 -7.37 -6.27
CA ILE A 89 8.71 -7.13 -5.69
C ILE A 89 8.12 -8.46 -5.25
N ILE A 90 7.63 -8.52 -4.02
CA ILE A 90 6.91 -9.69 -3.51
C ILE A 90 5.48 -9.30 -3.14
N ALA A 91 4.56 -10.25 -3.29
CA ALA A 91 3.16 -10.11 -2.90
C ALA A 91 2.76 -11.23 -1.94
N ALA A 92 2.37 -10.88 -0.72
CA ALA A 92 2.01 -11.83 0.33
C ALA A 92 0.85 -11.32 1.20
N SER A 93 0.25 -12.23 2.00
CA SER A 93 -0.63 -11.80 3.08
C SER A 93 0.17 -11.15 4.19
N THR A 94 -0.41 -10.14 4.85
CA THR A 94 0.20 -9.51 6.01
C THR A 94 0.31 -10.52 7.16
N SER A 95 1.54 -10.83 7.54
CA SER A 95 1.85 -11.71 8.66
C SER A 95 3.22 -11.37 9.23
N ALA A 96 3.48 -11.74 10.49
CA ALA A 96 4.77 -11.51 11.13
C ALA A 96 5.96 -12.15 10.39
N SER A 97 5.72 -13.16 9.55
CA SER A 97 6.74 -13.86 8.77
C SER A 97 6.89 -13.36 7.33
N ALA A 98 5.92 -12.59 6.82
CA ALA A 98 5.86 -12.19 5.40
C ALA A 98 7.10 -11.44 4.91
N VAL A 99 7.70 -10.63 5.78
CA VAL A 99 8.87 -9.79 5.47
C VAL A 99 10.04 -10.05 6.43
N ARG A 100 9.95 -11.12 7.26
CA ARG A 100 11.01 -11.46 8.22
C ARG A 100 12.25 -11.95 7.48
N GLY A 101 13.40 -11.38 7.82
CA GLY A 101 14.70 -11.75 7.22
C GLY A 101 14.99 -11.06 5.88
N GLY A 102 14.06 -10.27 5.33
CA GLY A 102 14.29 -9.45 4.16
C GLY A 102 14.60 -7.99 4.51
N SER A 103 15.37 -7.33 3.67
CA SER A 103 15.56 -5.87 3.71
C SER A 103 14.66 -5.25 2.63
N TYR A 104 13.76 -4.35 3.01
CA TYR A 104 12.80 -3.73 2.10
C TYR A 104 12.96 -2.21 2.08
N ASN A 105 12.98 -1.65 0.87
CA ASN A 105 12.97 -0.21 0.65
C ASN A 105 11.55 0.36 0.78
N ILE A 106 10.54 -0.42 0.34
CA ILE A 106 9.13 -0.06 0.50
C ILE A 106 8.35 -1.26 1.01
N ILE A 107 7.54 -1.04 2.06
CA ILE A 107 6.47 -1.95 2.48
C ILE A 107 5.15 -1.23 2.25
N PHE A 108 4.37 -1.77 1.33
CA PHE A 108 3.01 -1.31 1.05
C PHE A 108 2.00 -2.23 1.72
N LEU A 109 1.16 -1.67 2.58
CA LEU A 109 0.12 -2.35 3.34
C LEU A 109 -1.25 -1.91 2.79
N ASP A 110 -1.92 -2.79 2.05
CA ASP A 110 -3.27 -2.53 1.53
C ASP A 110 -4.34 -3.12 2.43
N GLU A 111 -5.46 -2.42 2.52
CA GLU A 111 -6.62 -2.79 3.34
C GLU A 111 -6.27 -3.14 4.80
N PHE A 112 -5.35 -2.37 5.39
CA PHE A 112 -4.80 -2.68 6.71
C PHE A 112 -5.86 -2.71 7.83
N ALA A 113 -6.95 -1.93 7.72
CA ALA A 113 -8.06 -1.96 8.67
C ALA A 113 -8.83 -3.29 8.69
N PHE A 114 -8.66 -4.15 7.69
CA PHE A 114 -9.31 -5.46 7.61
C PHE A 114 -8.44 -6.61 8.13
N ILE A 115 -7.24 -6.31 8.61
CA ILE A 115 -6.34 -7.29 9.22
C ILE A 115 -6.78 -7.51 10.67
N PRO A 116 -6.92 -8.77 11.13
CA PRO A 116 -7.19 -9.07 12.54
C PRO A 116 -6.19 -8.39 13.48
N SER A 117 -6.66 -7.80 14.58
CA SER A 117 -5.83 -6.98 15.48
C SER A 117 -4.60 -7.72 16.01
N ASN A 118 -4.73 -8.99 16.35
CA ASN A 118 -3.62 -9.82 16.82
C ASN A 118 -2.53 -10.00 15.76
N ILE A 119 -2.90 -10.12 14.47
CA ILE A 119 -1.96 -10.22 13.36
C ILE A 119 -1.29 -8.86 13.10
N ALA A 120 -2.08 -7.78 13.13
CA ALA A 120 -1.57 -6.43 12.95
C ALA A 120 -0.54 -6.06 14.04
N GLU A 121 -0.83 -6.36 15.30
CA GLU A 121 0.09 -6.13 16.43
C GLU A 121 1.38 -6.95 16.30
N GLN A 122 1.27 -8.24 15.98
CA GLN A 122 2.43 -9.09 15.75
C GLN A 122 3.29 -8.62 14.56
N PHE A 123 2.66 -8.17 13.49
CA PHE A 123 3.35 -7.61 12.34
C PHE A 123 4.14 -6.37 12.75
N PHE A 124 3.50 -5.41 13.39
CA PHE A 124 4.18 -4.17 13.79
C PHE A 124 5.30 -4.42 14.80
N SER A 125 5.09 -5.26 15.81
CA SER A 125 6.12 -5.55 16.81
C SER A 125 7.35 -6.26 16.22
N SER A 126 7.17 -7.07 15.17
CA SER A 126 8.28 -7.82 14.55
C SER A 126 8.93 -7.12 13.36
N VAL A 127 8.19 -6.33 12.61
CA VAL A 127 8.63 -5.76 11.33
C VAL A 127 9.03 -4.29 11.48
N TYR A 128 8.29 -3.53 12.27
CA TYR A 128 8.54 -2.10 12.41
C TYR A 128 9.95 -1.75 12.94
N PRO A 129 10.52 -2.45 13.93
CA PRO A 129 11.91 -2.19 14.35
C PRO A 129 12.92 -2.39 13.22
N THR A 130 12.72 -3.39 12.35
CA THR A 130 13.60 -3.65 11.21
C THR A 130 13.52 -2.55 10.17
N ILE A 131 12.31 -2.01 9.93
CA ILE A 131 12.09 -0.90 8.99
C ILE A 131 12.69 0.40 9.55
N THR A 132 12.54 0.65 10.83
CA THR A 132 13.02 1.88 11.46
C THR A 132 14.54 1.92 11.58
N ALA A 133 15.20 0.78 11.65
CA ALA A 133 16.66 0.67 11.62
C ALA A 133 17.25 1.14 10.27
N GLY A 134 16.53 0.97 9.16
CA GLY A 134 16.89 1.52 7.86
C GLY A 134 16.60 3.03 7.79
N GLN A 135 17.52 3.82 7.22
CA GLN A 135 17.34 5.28 7.11
C GLN A 135 16.40 5.69 5.95
N THR A 136 16.26 4.85 4.92
CA THR A 136 15.54 5.16 3.67
C THR A 136 14.28 4.33 3.45
N SER A 137 14.05 3.32 4.26
CA SER A 137 12.88 2.43 4.13
C SER A 137 11.57 3.19 4.35
N LYS A 138 10.58 2.88 3.52
CA LYS A 138 9.25 3.52 3.53
C LYS A 138 8.16 2.52 3.91
N VAL A 139 7.17 2.99 4.65
CA VAL A 139 5.92 2.27 4.90
C VAL A 139 4.77 3.10 4.39
N ILE A 140 4.01 2.53 3.47
CA ILE A 140 2.79 3.13 2.92
C ILE A 140 1.63 2.25 3.34
N MET A 141 0.78 2.77 4.22
CA MET A 141 -0.39 2.07 4.73
C MET A 141 -1.66 2.71 4.15
N VAL A 142 -2.50 1.90 3.55
CA VAL A 142 -3.74 2.38 2.94
C VAL A 142 -4.91 1.52 3.40
N SER A 143 -6.03 2.15 3.73
CA SER A 143 -7.26 1.43 4.01
C SER A 143 -8.50 2.30 3.84
N THR A 144 -9.64 1.66 3.64
CA THR A 144 -10.92 2.22 4.02
C THR A 144 -11.12 2.01 5.53
N PRO A 145 -11.79 2.92 6.25
CA PRO A 145 -12.10 2.74 7.67
C PRO A 145 -12.92 1.45 7.90
N HIS A 146 -12.59 0.74 8.97
CA HIS A 146 -13.32 -0.46 9.38
C HIS A 146 -13.24 -0.66 10.90
N GLY A 147 -14.10 0.02 11.66
CA GLY A 147 -14.15 -0.06 13.11
C GLY A 147 -12.93 0.53 13.85
N MET A 148 -12.92 0.38 15.17
CA MET A 148 -11.88 0.90 16.07
C MET A 148 -10.77 -0.14 16.27
N ASN A 149 -9.96 -0.33 15.26
CA ASN A 149 -8.87 -1.30 15.22
C ASN A 149 -7.49 -0.61 15.26
N MET A 150 -6.42 -1.36 14.97
CA MET A 150 -5.07 -0.81 14.95
C MET A 150 -4.90 0.30 13.90
N PHE A 151 -5.54 0.19 12.72
CA PHE A 151 -5.51 1.25 11.71
C PHE A 151 -6.12 2.55 12.24
N TYR A 152 -7.27 2.45 12.92
CA TYR A 152 -7.92 3.60 13.55
C TYR A 152 -7.01 4.25 14.59
N LYS A 153 -6.37 3.45 15.47
CA LYS A 153 -5.43 3.96 16.46
C LYS A 153 -4.26 4.68 15.79
N MET A 154 -3.62 4.06 14.81
CA MET A 154 -2.48 4.65 14.11
C MET A 154 -2.86 5.92 13.35
N TRP A 155 -4.05 5.93 12.74
CA TRP A 155 -4.59 7.11 12.08
C TRP A 155 -4.81 8.26 13.08
N THR A 156 -5.47 7.99 14.19
CA THR A 156 -5.74 8.99 15.23
C THR A 156 -4.44 9.52 15.82
N ASP A 157 -3.47 8.66 16.07
CA ASP A 157 -2.15 9.06 16.56
C ASP A 157 -1.40 9.91 15.52
N ALA A 158 -1.51 9.61 14.22
CA ALA A 158 -0.92 10.40 13.14
C ALA A 158 -1.54 11.80 13.03
N VAL A 159 -2.87 11.90 13.08
CA VAL A 159 -3.59 13.19 13.04
C VAL A 159 -3.26 14.07 14.25
N ASN A 160 -2.93 13.47 15.39
CA ASN A 160 -2.57 14.18 16.62
C ASN A 160 -1.04 14.30 16.84
N ASP A 161 -0.23 14.07 15.80
CA ASP A 161 1.25 14.14 15.85
C ASP A 161 1.89 13.24 16.93
N LYS A 162 1.24 12.10 17.27
CA LYS A 162 1.73 11.14 18.27
C LYS A 162 2.58 10.02 17.67
N ASN A 163 2.66 9.92 16.36
CA ASN A 163 3.54 9.00 15.64
C ASN A 163 4.15 9.68 14.41
N ASN A 164 5.06 9.00 13.72
CA ASN A 164 5.78 9.55 12.58
C ASN A 164 5.06 9.36 11.23
N PHE A 165 3.82 8.89 11.21
CA PHE A 165 3.06 8.73 9.99
C PHE A 165 2.45 10.05 9.54
N ILE A 166 2.59 10.37 8.26
CA ILE A 166 1.92 11.51 7.63
C ILE A 166 0.52 11.05 7.18
N PRO A 167 -0.56 11.62 7.75
CA PRO A 167 -1.91 11.22 7.40
C PRO A 167 -2.35 11.86 6.07
N ILE A 168 -2.99 11.07 5.22
CA ILE A 168 -3.70 11.52 4.02
C ILE A 168 -5.14 11.06 4.13
N GLU A 169 -6.06 11.99 4.07
CA GLU A 169 -7.50 11.72 4.00
C GLU A 169 -8.04 12.18 2.65
N VAL A 170 -8.90 11.36 2.05
CA VAL A 170 -9.75 11.74 0.94
C VAL A 170 -11.18 11.40 1.33
N SER A 171 -12.06 12.38 1.29
CA SER A 171 -13.49 12.18 1.53
C SER A 171 -14.18 11.62 0.27
N TRP A 172 -15.38 11.06 0.44
CA TRP A 172 -16.16 10.57 -0.69
C TRP A 172 -16.54 11.68 -1.67
N GLN A 173 -16.71 12.93 -1.19
CA GLN A 173 -17.04 14.11 -1.98
C GLN A 173 -15.92 14.54 -2.92
N GLU A 174 -14.67 14.20 -2.59
CA GLU A 174 -13.51 14.53 -3.42
C GLU A 174 -13.31 13.51 -4.57
N VAL A 175 -14.09 12.43 -4.59
CA VAL A 175 -14.03 11.45 -5.66
C VAL A 175 -14.89 11.88 -6.83
N PRO A 176 -14.35 12.07 -8.04
CA PRO A 176 -15.12 12.50 -9.20
C PRO A 176 -16.36 11.62 -9.44
N GLY A 177 -17.49 12.26 -9.75
CA GLY A 177 -18.77 11.58 -10.00
C GLY A 177 -19.53 11.16 -8.74
N ARG A 178 -19.13 11.63 -7.56
CA ARG A 178 -19.85 11.42 -6.31
C ARG A 178 -20.38 12.75 -5.78
N ASP A 179 -21.67 12.96 -5.98
CA ASP A 179 -22.44 14.09 -5.49
C ASP A 179 -23.44 13.67 -4.40
N GLU A 180 -24.28 14.57 -3.95
CA GLU A 180 -25.30 14.24 -2.94
C GLU A 180 -26.34 13.26 -3.48
N GLU A 181 -26.66 13.28 -4.78
CA GLU A 181 -27.59 12.33 -5.41
C GLU A 181 -27.01 10.90 -5.35
N TRP A 182 -25.74 10.74 -5.70
CA TRP A 182 -25.02 9.47 -5.55
C TRP A 182 -25.03 8.96 -4.09
N LYS A 183 -24.85 9.87 -3.12
CA LYS A 183 -24.86 9.52 -1.70
C LYS A 183 -26.24 9.04 -1.27
N GLU A 184 -27.31 9.76 -1.61
CA GLU A 184 -28.69 9.39 -1.29
C GLU A 184 -29.07 8.03 -1.90
N GLU A 185 -28.70 7.79 -3.15
CA GLU A 185 -28.90 6.52 -3.82
C GLU A 185 -28.13 5.40 -3.13
N THR A 186 -26.87 5.64 -2.75
CA THR A 186 -26.03 4.67 -2.05
C THR A 186 -26.61 4.30 -0.69
N ILE A 187 -27.05 5.28 0.11
CA ILE A 187 -27.69 5.06 1.40
C ILE A 187 -28.99 4.25 1.22
N ARG A 188 -29.80 4.61 0.24
CA ARG A 188 -31.07 3.91 -0.05
C ARG A 188 -30.88 2.43 -0.38
N ASN A 189 -29.79 2.10 -1.09
CA ASN A 189 -29.51 0.72 -1.56
C ASN A 189 -28.67 -0.11 -0.59
N THR A 190 -27.96 0.49 0.36
CA THR A 190 -27.02 -0.23 1.24
C THR A 190 -27.42 -0.27 2.70
N SER A 191 -28.53 0.40 3.10
CA SER A 191 -28.87 0.71 4.49
C SER A 191 -27.70 1.42 5.24
N GLU A 192 -28.01 2.35 6.12
CA GLU A 192 -27.00 3.06 6.91
C GLU A 192 -26.11 2.05 7.68
N GLN A 193 -24.84 1.97 7.34
CA GLN A 193 -23.77 1.36 8.13
C GLN A 193 -22.77 2.43 8.53
#